data_005d32418d5d5601decb2243b03ace89
#
_entry.id   005d32418d5d5601decb2243b03ace89
#
_cell.length_a   1.000
_cell.length_b   1.000
_cell.length_c   1.000
_cell.angle_alpha   90.00
_cell.angle_beta   90.00
_cell.angle_gamma   90.00
#
_symmetry.space_group_name_H-M   'P 1'
#
loop_
_entity.id
_entity.type
_entity.pdbx_description
1 polymer ?
#
loop_
_entity_poly.entity_id
_entity_poly.type
_entity_poly.pdbx_seq_one_letter_code
_entity_poly.pdbx_strand_id
1 'polypeptide(L)'
;MAKQQRQYCSFCGRPDTEVGMLIAGVSGYICNECAEQAYEIARETMQHSKKGGKAGDLDLKKLPKPQEIKAFLDQYVIGQDDAKRYLSVSVYNHYKRLMQEDKADEVEIEKSNIIIVGSTGTGKTLLARTIAKLLKVPFTIVDATVLTEAGYVGEDIESILTRLLQVADYDVKAAEKGIVFIDEIDKIARKSDNPSITRDGSGEGVQQGLLKLLEGSVVNVPPQGGRKHPEQKMIAVDTKNILFICGGAFDGIEKKIAQRLNTHVVGYSSVQNTLRIDKENMMQYISPQDLKSFGLIPEIIGRMPVLTYLNPLSREALLAILTEPKNAIVKQYVKLFEMDGVELTFAPEVYEYIVDKAIEFKLGARGLRSIVESIMMDAMFDIPTRGDKHFEVTLDYARSQMEKSNLGRLQAGE
;
A
#
# COMPACT_ATOMS: atom_id res chain seq x y z
N MET A 1 69.06 -27.32 17.78
CA MET A 1 67.87 -26.72 18.32
C MET A 1 67.03 -26.21 17.18
N ALA A 2 65.92 -26.89 16.88
CA ALA A 2 65.01 -26.47 15.78
C ALA A 2 64.33 -25.15 16.21
N LYS A 3 64.41 -24.12 15.39
CA LYS A 3 63.67 -22.88 15.53
C LYS A 3 62.18 -23.21 15.41
N GLN A 4 61.43 -23.17 16.50
CA GLN A 4 59.96 -23.20 16.46
C GLN A 4 59.49 -22.03 15.60
N GLN A 5 58.87 -22.33 14.46
CA GLN A 5 58.22 -21.33 13.60
C GLN A 5 57.01 -20.81 14.33
N ARG A 6 57.01 -19.52 14.67
CA ARG A 6 55.86 -18.84 15.32
C ARG A 6 54.65 -18.91 14.38
N GLN A 7 53.54 -19.33 14.92
CA GLN A 7 52.25 -19.35 14.19
C GLN A 7 51.46 -18.07 14.50
N TYR A 8 50.76 -17.56 13.51
CA TYR A 8 50.01 -16.30 13.61
C TYR A 8 48.57 -16.51 13.22
N CYS A 9 47.65 -15.83 13.87
CA CYS A 9 46.27 -15.79 13.44
C CYS A 9 46.14 -15.10 12.07
N SER A 10 45.57 -15.79 11.08
CA SER A 10 45.41 -15.29 9.72
C SER A 10 44.36 -14.13 9.61
N PHE A 11 43.56 -13.90 10.66
CA PHE A 11 42.55 -12.86 10.72
C PHE A 11 43.05 -11.56 11.38
N CYS A 12 43.66 -11.65 12.55
CA CYS A 12 44.12 -10.46 13.29
C CYS A 12 45.63 -10.27 13.30
N GLY A 13 46.43 -11.24 12.78
CA GLY A 13 47.88 -11.16 12.70
C GLY A 13 48.61 -11.39 14.03
N ARG A 14 47.97 -11.64 15.15
CA ARG A 14 48.62 -11.86 16.46
C ARG A 14 49.29 -13.22 16.54
N PRO A 15 50.49 -13.32 17.17
CA PRO A 15 51.22 -14.58 17.34
C PRO A 15 50.53 -15.50 18.37
N ASP A 16 50.85 -16.75 18.34
CA ASP A 16 50.41 -17.80 19.28
C ASP A 16 50.67 -17.48 20.77
N THR A 17 51.68 -16.64 21.04
CA THR A 17 52.04 -16.20 22.39
C THR A 17 51.13 -15.11 22.97
N GLU A 18 50.36 -14.43 22.11
CA GLU A 18 49.43 -13.32 22.51
C GLU A 18 47.95 -13.70 22.45
N VAL A 19 47.63 -14.91 22.04
CA VAL A 19 46.24 -15.39 21.90
C VAL A 19 46.05 -16.65 22.76
N GLY A 20 44.87 -16.87 23.30
CA GLY A 20 44.59 -18.00 24.20
C GLY A 20 44.70 -19.36 23.53
N MET A 21 44.32 -19.44 22.23
CA MET A 21 44.41 -20.69 21.41
C MET A 21 44.41 -20.35 19.93
N LEU A 22 45.18 -21.07 19.13
CA LEU A 22 45.11 -21.05 17.68
C LEU A 22 44.48 -22.34 17.16
N ILE A 23 43.42 -22.22 16.35
CA ILE A 23 42.74 -23.32 15.68
C ILE A 23 43.31 -23.41 14.26
N ALA A 24 43.85 -24.58 13.90
CA ALA A 24 44.42 -24.82 12.60
C ALA A 24 43.35 -25.11 11.56
N GLY A 25 43.39 -24.40 10.43
CA GLY A 25 42.63 -24.70 9.22
C GLY A 25 43.50 -25.30 8.11
N VAL A 26 42.90 -25.55 6.95
CA VAL A 26 43.61 -26.16 5.80
C VAL A 26 44.76 -25.27 5.27
N SER A 27 44.60 -23.94 5.33
CA SER A 27 45.54 -22.96 4.77
C SER A 27 45.96 -21.84 5.73
N GLY A 28 45.59 -21.92 7.04
CA GLY A 28 45.90 -20.87 8.00
C GLY A 28 45.40 -21.19 9.41
N TYR A 29 45.53 -20.21 10.30
CA TYR A 29 45.14 -20.33 11.70
C TYR A 29 44.16 -19.23 12.06
N ILE A 30 43.19 -19.52 12.96
CA ILE A 30 42.30 -18.53 13.54
C ILE A 30 42.42 -18.58 15.07
N CYS A 31 42.52 -17.43 15.74
CA CYS A 31 42.53 -17.43 17.20
C CYS A 31 41.09 -17.52 17.76
N ASN A 32 40.97 -17.93 19.02
CA ASN A 32 39.70 -18.08 19.72
C ASN A 32 38.86 -16.81 19.66
N GLU A 33 39.43 -15.61 19.86
CA GLU A 33 38.71 -14.35 19.81
C GLU A 33 38.16 -14.04 18.41
N CYS A 34 38.98 -14.23 17.35
CA CYS A 34 38.51 -14.05 15.96
C CYS A 34 37.48 -15.11 15.56
N ALA A 35 37.58 -16.33 16.09
CA ALA A 35 36.58 -17.38 15.84
C ALA A 35 35.23 -17.05 16.51
N GLU A 36 35.26 -16.48 17.71
CA GLU A 36 34.06 -16.04 18.43
C GLU A 36 33.39 -14.85 17.72
N GLN A 37 34.16 -13.84 17.30
CA GLN A 37 33.64 -12.73 16.50
C GLN A 37 33.06 -13.20 15.15
N ALA A 38 33.76 -14.11 14.46
CA ALA A 38 33.24 -14.67 13.21
C ALA A 38 31.94 -15.45 13.43
N TYR A 39 31.82 -16.18 14.53
CA TYR A 39 30.61 -16.89 14.92
C TYR A 39 29.46 -15.93 15.25
N GLU A 40 29.72 -14.85 15.99
CA GLU A 40 28.70 -13.84 16.29
C GLU A 40 28.19 -13.16 15.02
N ILE A 41 29.08 -12.73 14.13
CA ILE A 41 28.71 -12.13 12.84
C ILE A 41 27.91 -13.12 11.99
N ALA A 42 28.36 -14.39 11.91
CA ALA A 42 27.63 -15.42 11.17
C ALA A 42 26.24 -15.69 11.80
N ARG A 43 26.15 -15.70 13.14
CA ARG A 43 24.90 -15.88 13.90
C ARG A 43 23.95 -14.70 13.71
N GLU A 44 24.45 -13.48 13.75
CA GLU A 44 23.64 -12.27 13.46
C GLU A 44 23.12 -12.29 12.02
N THR A 45 23.98 -12.60 11.06
CA THR A 45 23.60 -12.72 9.65
C THR A 45 22.58 -13.84 9.44
N MET A 46 22.74 -14.99 10.11
CA MET A 46 21.77 -16.10 10.08
C MET A 46 20.49 -15.80 10.87
N GLN A 47 20.54 -14.99 11.94
CA GLN A 47 19.35 -14.55 12.69
C GLN A 47 18.57 -13.46 11.93
N HIS A 48 19.23 -12.56 11.22
CA HIS A 48 18.58 -11.64 10.30
C HIS A 48 17.93 -12.40 9.14
N SER A 49 18.54 -13.47 8.63
CA SER A 49 17.90 -14.34 7.62
C SER A 49 16.78 -15.24 8.19
N LYS A 50 16.71 -15.47 9.51
CA LYS A 50 15.65 -16.27 10.15
C LYS A 50 14.52 -15.44 10.79
N LYS A 51 14.74 -14.14 11.09
CA LYS A 51 13.68 -13.22 11.60
C LYS A 51 12.90 -12.50 10.50
N GLY A 52 13.45 -12.40 9.30
CA GLY A 52 12.67 -12.18 8.11
C GLY A 52 12.20 -13.57 7.65
N GLY A 53 10.96 -13.95 7.93
CA GLY A 53 10.29 -14.88 7.03
C GLY A 53 10.49 -14.25 5.66
N LYS A 54 11.19 -14.94 4.75
CA LYS A 54 11.50 -14.42 3.42
C LYS A 54 10.22 -13.85 2.85
N ALA A 55 10.13 -12.53 2.74
CA ALA A 55 9.10 -11.91 1.94
C ALA A 55 9.32 -12.48 0.54
N GLY A 56 8.45 -13.42 0.12
CA GLY A 56 8.59 -14.07 -1.18
C GLY A 56 8.45 -15.59 -1.19
N ASP A 57 8.47 -16.25 -0.04
CA ASP A 57 8.13 -17.68 0.04
C ASP A 57 6.62 -17.84 0.21
N LEU A 58 5.86 -17.31 -0.77
CA LEU A 58 4.43 -17.56 -0.87
C LEU A 58 4.29 -19.07 -1.12
N ASP A 59 3.94 -19.83 -0.07
CA ASP A 59 3.56 -21.23 -0.24
C ASP A 59 2.22 -21.26 -0.99
N LEU A 60 2.33 -21.29 -2.32
CA LEU A 60 1.16 -21.29 -3.22
C LEU A 60 0.21 -22.45 -2.91
N LYS A 61 0.68 -23.53 -2.27
CA LYS A 61 -0.16 -24.64 -1.80
C LYS A 61 -1.07 -24.25 -0.63
N LYS A 62 -0.74 -23.15 0.07
CA LYS A 62 -1.52 -22.59 1.19
C LYS A 62 -2.18 -21.26 0.83
N LEU A 63 -2.38 -20.98 -0.47
CA LEU A 63 -3.05 -19.77 -0.91
C LEU A 63 -4.45 -19.67 -0.28
N PRO A 64 -4.75 -18.61 0.50
CA PRO A 64 -6.07 -18.45 1.11
C PRO A 64 -7.15 -18.30 0.04
N LYS A 65 -8.30 -18.93 0.26
CA LYS A 65 -9.44 -18.87 -0.67
C LYS A 65 -10.12 -17.50 -0.62
N PRO A 66 -10.90 -17.11 -1.65
CA PRO A 66 -11.53 -15.79 -1.72
C PRO A 66 -12.35 -15.41 -0.47
N GLN A 67 -13.06 -16.38 0.13
CA GLN A 67 -13.82 -16.15 1.36
C GLN A 67 -12.91 -15.84 2.55
N GLU A 68 -11.76 -16.52 2.66
CA GLU A 68 -10.78 -16.29 3.72
C GLU A 68 -10.08 -14.93 3.54
N ILE A 69 -9.79 -14.55 2.28
CA ILE A 69 -9.25 -13.22 1.97
C ILE A 69 -10.26 -12.15 2.39
N LYS A 70 -11.54 -12.30 1.99
CA LYS A 70 -12.60 -11.36 2.39
C LYS A 70 -12.75 -11.27 3.91
N ALA A 71 -12.81 -12.40 4.60
CA ALA A 71 -12.92 -12.44 6.06
C ALA A 71 -11.73 -11.77 6.76
N PHE A 72 -10.53 -11.85 6.18
CA PHE A 72 -9.38 -11.11 6.68
C PHE A 72 -9.51 -9.61 6.43
N LEU A 73 -9.98 -9.20 5.24
CA LEU A 73 -10.24 -7.78 4.94
C LEU A 73 -11.29 -7.18 5.86
N ASP A 74 -12.33 -7.94 6.23
CA ASP A 74 -13.40 -7.51 7.14
C ASP A 74 -12.88 -7.14 8.54
N GLN A 75 -11.74 -7.69 8.96
CA GLN A 75 -11.10 -7.32 10.24
C GLN A 75 -10.48 -5.92 10.24
N TYR A 76 -10.19 -5.35 9.07
CA TYR A 76 -9.46 -4.09 8.94
C TYR A 76 -10.25 -2.98 8.25
N VAL A 77 -11.19 -3.33 7.37
CA VAL A 77 -11.93 -2.38 6.53
C VAL A 77 -13.42 -2.55 6.78
N ILE A 78 -14.08 -1.47 7.16
CA ILE A 78 -15.54 -1.45 7.38
C ILE A 78 -16.27 -1.30 6.05
N GLY A 79 -17.38 -2.02 5.89
CA GLY A 79 -18.19 -1.98 4.68
C GLY A 79 -17.43 -2.41 3.42
N GLN A 80 -17.76 -1.83 2.27
CA GLN A 80 -17.10 -2.06 0.98
C GLN A 80 -17.17 -3.53 0.50
N ASP A 81 -18.29 -4.21 0.77
CA ASP A 81 -18.43 -5.66 0.57
C ASP A 81 -18.21 -6.09 -0.88
N ASP A 82 -18.76 -5.34 -1.84
CA ASP A 82 -18.59 -5.65 -3.26
C ASP A 82 -17.11 -5.54 -3.67
N ALA A 83 -16.45 -4.44 -3.31
CA ALA A 83 -15.04 -4.26 -3.62
C ALA A 83 -14.17 -5.35 -2.98
N LYS A 84 -14.40 -5.71 -1.73
CA LYS A 84 -13.71 -6.81 -1.05
C LYS A 84 -13.90 -8.13 -1.77
N ARG A 85 -15.12 -8.41 -2.23
CA ARG A 85 -15.45 -9.63 -2.99
C ARG A 85 -14.69 -9.67 -4.31
N TYR A 86 -14.75 -8.58 -5.10
CA TYR A 86 -14.04 -8.49 -6.38
C TYR A 86 -12.53 -8.63 -6.19
N LEU A 87 -11.96 -7.90 -5.23
CA LEU A 87 -10.53 -7.95 -4.91
C LEU A 87 -10.10 -9.35 -4.47
N SER A 88 -10.87 -9.99 -3.58
CA SER A 88 -10.55 -11.34 -3.08
C SER A 88 -10.49 -12.37 -4.19
N VAL A 89 -11.44 -12.35 -5.13
CA VAL A 89 -11.46 -13.25 -6.28
C VAL A 89 -10.30 -12.95 -7.23
N SER A 90 -10.08 -11.67 -7.55
CA SER A 90 -9.06 -11.27 -8.52
C SER A 90 -7.64 -11.59 -8.02
N VAL A 91 -7.37 -11.32 -6.76
CA VAL A 91 -6.09 -11.63 -6.11
C VAL A 91 -5.88 -13.15 -6.06
N TYR A 92 -6.89 -13.90 -5.65
CA TYR A 92 -6.82 -15.38 -5.66
C TYR A 92 -6.51 -15.92 -7.04
N ASN A 93 -7.21 -15.45 -8.08
CA ASN A 93 -7.00 -15.88 -9.46
C ASN A 93 -5.60 -15.50 -9.97
N HIS A 94 -5.11 -14.29 -9.62
CA HIS A 94 -3.76 -13.86 -9.97
C HIS A 94 -2.71 -14.83 -9.42
N TYR A 95 -2.73 -15.13 -8.12
CA TYR A 95 -1.75 -16.03 -7.52
C TYR A 95 -1.97 -17.50 -7.92
N LYS A 96 -3.20 -17.91 -8.20
CA LYS A 96 -3.49 -19.23 -8.77
C LYS A 96 -2.88 -19.39 -10.16
N ARG A 97 -2.89 -18.32 -10.99
CA ARG A 97 -2.21 -18.30 -12.29
C ARG A 97 -0.71 -18.60 -12.15
N LEU A 98 -0.05 -18.07 -11.12
CA LEU A 98 1.38 -18.33 -10.86
C LEU A 98 1.69 -19.79 -10.50
N MET A 99 0.67 -20.60 -10.22
CA MET A 99 0.81 -22.04 -9.95
C MET A 99 0.66 -22.89 -11.22
N GLN A 100 0.24 -22.27 -12.33
CA GLN A 100 0.08 -22.99 -13.58
C GLN A 100 1.46 -23.38 -14.11
N GLU A 101 1.68 -24.69 -14.35
CA GLU A 101 2.87 -25.18 -15.03
C GLU A 101 2.72 -24.92 -16.53
N ASP A 102 3.81 -24.52 -17.19
CA ASP A 102 3.83 -24.32 -18.64
C ASP A 102 3.74 -25.68 -19.35
N LYS A 103 2.51 -26.14 -19.58
CA LYS A 103 2.22 -27.32 -20.42
C LYS A 103 1.77 -26.84 -21.79
N ALA A 104 2.32 -27.45 -22.83
CA ALA A 104 2.16 -27.04 -24.22
C ALA A 104 0.71 -27.03 -24.77
N ASP A 105 -0.25 -27.67 -24.06
CA ASP A 105 -1.65 -27.81 -24.47
C ASP A 105 -2.67 -27.18 -23.50
N GLU A 106 -2.23 -26.35 -22.55
CA GLU A 106 -3.13 -25.73 -21.57
C GLU A 106 -3.55 -24.33 -21.97
N VAL A 107 -4.75 -23.93 -21.54
CA VAL A 107 -5.27 -22.57 -21.71
C VAL A 107 -4.39 -21.59 -20.93
N GLU A 108 -3.84 -20.60 -21.61
CA GLU A 108 -3.06 -19.52 -20.97
C GLU A 108 -4.01 -18.56 -20.26
N ILE A 109 -3.76 -18.36 -18.94
CA ILE A 109 -4.53 -17.44 -18.13
C ILE A 109 -3.86 -16.06 -18.20
N GLU A 110 -4.55 -15.08 -18.74
CA GLU A 110 -4.05 -13.71 -18.87
C GLU A 110 -3.89 -13.00 -17.51
N LYS A 111 -2.98 -12.03 -17.50
CA LYS A 111 -2.76 -11.15 -16.34
C LYS A 111 -3.97 -10.23 -16.15
N SER A 112 -4.46 -10.12 -14.91
CA SER A 112 -5.60 -9.29 -14.54
C SER A 112 -5.21 -8.26 -13.51
N ASN A 113 -4.80 -7.04 -13.96
CA ASN A 113 -4.61 -5.93 -13.07
C ASN A 113 -5.96 -5.32 -12.67
N ILE A 114 -5.96 -4.54 -11.58
CA ILE A 114 -7.17 -4.07 -10.92
C ILE A 114 -7.20 -2.55 -10.90
N ILE A 115 -8.37 -1.96 -11.13
CA ILE A 115 -8.61 -0.54 -10.88
C ILE A 115 -9.70 -0.36 -9.84
N ILE A 116 -9.44 0.48 -8.84
CA ILE A 116 -10.34 0.79 -7.73
C ILE A 116 -10.70 2.26 -7.80
N VAL A 117 -11.97 2.55 -7.99
CA VAL A 117 -12.50 3.91 -8.04
C VAL A 117 -13.20 4.24 -6.73
N GLY A 118 -13.01 5.44 -6.20
CA GLY A 118 -13.71 5.89 -5.00
C GLY A 118 -13.06 7.12 -4.38
N SER A 119 -13.84 7.93 -3.72
CA SER A 119 -13.39 9.19 -3.10
C SER A 119 -12.19 8.99 -2.16
N THR A 120 -11.50 10.08 -1.90
CA THR A 120 -10.36 10.08 -0.97
C THR A 120 -10.82 9.65 0.43
N GLY A 121 -10.04 8.79 1.07
CA GLY A 121 -10.35 8.31 2.43
C GLY A 121 -11.28 7.09 2.51
N THR A 122 -11.81 6.56 1.40
CA THR A 122 -12.71 5.39 1.40
C THR A 122 -12.01 4.03 1.63
N GLY A 123 -10.67 4.00 1.65
CA GLY A 123 -9.90 2.79 2.01
C GLY A 123 -9.19 2.08 0.87
N LYS A 124 -9.06 2.67 -0.34
CA LYS A 124 -8.37 2.08 -1.50
C LYS A 124 -6.99 1.50 -1.16
N THR A 125 -6.13 2.35 -0.65
CA THR A 125 -4.75 1.98 -0.26
C THR A 125 -4.71 0.98 0.90
N LEU A 126 -5.66 1.09 1.85
CA LEU A 126 -5.76 0.18 2.99
C LEU A 126 -6.11 -1.24 2.54
N LEU A 127 -7.05 -1.39 1.59
CA LEU A 127 -7.42 -2.68 1.00
C LEU A 127 -6.21 -3.37 0.35
N ALA A 128 -5.48 -2.68 -0.52
CA ALA A 128 -4.31 -3.22 -1.20
C ALA A 128 -3.20 -3.63 -0.21
N ARG A 129 -2.91 -2.76 0.78
CA ARG A 129 -1.92 -3.05 1.83
C ARG A 129 -2.32 -4.24 2.69
N THR A 130 -3.61 -4.37 3.02
CA THR A 130 -4.11 -5.48 3.85
C THR A 130 -4.02 -6.80 3.11
N ILE A 131 -4.29 -6.82 1.80
CA ILE A 131 -4.09 -8.00 0.94
C ILE A 131 -2.62 -8.43 0.92
N ALA A 132 -1.71 -7.49 0.66
CA ALA A 132 -0.28 -7.79 0.64
C ALA A 132 0.23 -8.33 1.98
N LYS A 133 -0.27 -7.78 3.10
CA LYS A 133 0.01 -8.27 4.45
C LYS A 133 -0.46 -9.70 4.68
N LEU A 134 -1.66 -10.05 4.21
CA LEU A 134 -2.19 -11.41 4.30
C LEU A 134 -1.33 -12.40 3.53
N LEU A 135 -0.95 -12.04 2.30
CA LEU A 135 -0.18 -12.88 1.40
C LEU A 135 1.32 -12.91 1.72
N LYS A 136 1.80 -12.00 2.57
CA LYS A 136 3.23 -11.83 2.91
C LYS A 136 4.12 -11.62 1.68
N VAL A 137 3.63 -10.89 0.70
CA VAL A 137 4.37 -10.54 -0.52
C VAL A 137 4.93 -9.11 -0.44
N PRO A 138 6.01 -8.80 -1.16
CA PRO A 138 6.51 -7.44 -1.29
C PRO A 138 5.41 -6.48 -1.77
N PHE A 139 5.31 -5.32 -1.16
CA PHE A 139 4.28 -4.34 -1.44
C PHE A 139 4.85 -2.93 -1.49
N THR A 140 4.64 -2.24 -2.59
CA THR A 140 5.01 -0.83 -2.72
C THR A 140 3.82 0.03 -3.14
N ILE A 141 3.87 1.29 -2.73
CA ILE A 141 2.89 2.32 -3.10
C ILE A 141 3.63 3.40 -3.87
N VAL A 142 3.05 3.80 -4.98
CA VAL A 142 3.55 4.90 -5.81
C VAL A 142 2.39 5.83 -6.13
N ASP A 143 2.64 7.12 -6.02
CA ASP A 143 1.71 8.15 -6.45
C ASP A 143 1.94 8.43 -7.94
N ALA A 144 0.88 8.34 -8.75
CA ALA A 144 0.99 8.55 -10.20
C ALA A 144 1.40 9.99 -10.56
N THR A 145 1.17 10.95 -9.66
CA THR A 145 1.47 12.38 -9.91
C THR A 145 2.97 12.69 -9.89
N VAL A 146 3.79 11.86 -9.24
CA VAL A 146 5.25 12.05 -9.21
C VAL A 146 5.94 11.42 -10.41
N LEU A 147 5.22 10.58 -11.17
CA LEU A 147 5.76 9.89 -12.33
C LEU A 147 5.82 10.83 -13.54
N THR A 148 6.91 10.72 -14.29
CA THR A 148 7.11 11.49 -15.53
C THR A 148 7.58 10.59 -16.66
N GLU A 149 7.40 11.07 -17.89
CA GLU A 149 7.98 10.43 -19.06
C GLU A 149 9.51 10.55 -19.01
N ALA A 150 10.22 9.53 -19.52
CA ALA A 150 11.68 9.48 -19.54
C ALA A 150 12.28 10.74 -20.18
N GLY A 151 13.15 11.43 -19.43
CA GLY A 151 13.82 12.68 -19.87
C GLY A 151 13.20 13.97 -19.33
N TYR A 152 12.11 13.91 -18.59
CA TYR A 152 11.52 15.05 -17.87
C TYR A 152 11.93 15.07 -16.40
N VAL A 153 11.68 16.20 -15.72
CA VAL A 153 11.96 16.34 -14.27
C VAL A 153 10.87 15.62 -13.49
N GLY A 154 11.25 14.56 -12.79
CA GLY A 154 10.35 13.71 -11.98
C GLY A 154 10.93 12.32 -11.81
N GLU A 155 10.13 11.40 -11.33
CA GLU A 155 10.53 10.00 -11.19
C GLU A 155 10.22 9.22 -12.47
N ASP A 156 11.20 8.52 -13.00
CA ASP A 156 11.00 7.58 -14.10
C ASP A 156 10.05 6.45 -13.68
N ILE A 157 9.26 5.95 -14.62
CA ILE A 157 8.29 4.87 -14.37
C ILE A 157 8.97 3.60 -13.85
N GLU A 158 10.22 3.34 -14.26
CA GLU A 158 11.01 2.20 -13.75
C GLU A 158 11.36 2.34 -12.26
N SER A 159 11.27 3.53 -11.66
CA SER A 159 11.47 3.75 -10.21
C SER A 159 10.49 2.95 -9.36
N ILE A 160 9.30 2.64 -9.88
CA ILE A 160 8.30 1.75 -9.27
C ILE A 160 8.92 0.39 -8.93
N LEU A 161 9.64 -0.18 -9.87
CA LEU A 161 10.29 -1.49 -9.71
C LEU A 161 11.51 -1.42 -8.77
N THR A 162 12.23 -0.30 -8.78
CA THR A 162 13.32 -0.06 -7.82
C THR A 162 12.79 -0.08 -6.38
N ARG A 163 11.67 0.60 -6.11
CA ARG A 163 11.02 0.59 -4.80
C ARG A 163 10.54 -0.80 -4.41
N LEU A 164 9.97 -1.54 -5.36
CA LEU A 164 9.54 -2.92 -5.10
C LEU A 164 10.71 -3.85 -4.78
N LEU A 165 11.84 -3.73 -5.51
CA LEU A 165 13.08 -4.46 -5.24
C LEU A 165 13.64 -4.13 -3.86
N GLN A 166 13.65 -2.86 -3.45
CA GLN A 166 14.10 -2.44 -2.11
C GLN A 166 13.26 -3.10 -1.01
N VAL A 167 11.93 -3.13 -1.15
CA VAL A 167 11.03 -3.81 -0.20
C VAL A 167 11.24 -5.32 -0.18
N ALA A 168 11.70 -5.91 -1.29
CA ALA A 168 12.00 -7.33 -1.43
C ALA A 168 13.46 -7.67 -1.03
N ASP A 169 14.21 -6.76 -0.39
CA ASP A 169 15.63 -6.91 -0.06
C ASP A 169 16.47 -7.33 -1.29
N TYR A 170 16.13 -6.79 -2.46
CA TYR A 170 16.72 -7.12 -3.77
C TYR A 170 16.59 -8.59 -4.22
N ASP A 171 15.70 -9.35 -3.60
CA ASP A 171 15.30 -10.66 -4.13
C ASP A 171 14.35 -10.45 -5.33
N VAL A 172 14.91 -10.61 -6.53
CA VAL A 172 14.18 -10.42 -7.79
C VAL A 172 12.98 -11.36 -7.89
N LYS A 173 13.13 -12.62 -7.50
CA LYS A 173 12.04 -13.62 -7.56
C LYS A 173 10.91 -13.31 -6.60
N ALA A 174 11.22 -12.71 -5.44
CA ALA A 174 10.22 -12.23 -4.51
C ALA A 174 9.53 -10.97 -5.05
N ALA A 175 10.28 -10.01 -5.61
CA ALA A 175 9.76 -8.79 -6.20
C ALA A 175 8.80 -9.09 -7.36
N GLU A 176 9.14 -10.04 -8.24
CA GLU A 176 8.30 -10.47 -9.38
C GLU A 176 6.95 -11.08 -8.98
N LYS A 177 6.76 -11.45 -7.72
CA LYS A 177 5.48 -11.91 -7.15
C LYS A 177 4.82 -10.85 -6.26
N GLY A 178 5.35 -9.65 -6.22
CA GLY A 178 4.88 -8.55 -5.40
C GLY A 178 3.60 -7.90 -5.91
N ILE A 179 3.12 -6.95 -5.11
CA ILE A 179 1.98 -6.10 -5.43
C ILE A 179 2.45 -4.65 -5.49
N VAL A 180 2.11 -3.97 -6.57
CA VAL A 180 2.30 -2.53 -6.73
C VAL A 180 0.96 -1.84 -6.66
N PHE A 181 0.81 -0.89 -5.75
CA PHE A 181 -0.34 0.00 -5.70
C PHE A 181 0.02 1.36 -6.29
N ILE A 182 -0.64 1.74 -7.39
CA ILE A 182 -0.48 3.05 -8.03
C ILE A 182 -1.67 3.90 -7.59
N ASP A 183 -1.42 4.88 -6.72
CA ASP A 183 -2.44 5.81 -6.25
C ASP A 183 -2.57 7.01 -7.18
N GLU A 184 -3.71 7.68 -7.13
CA GLU A 184 -4.02 8.90 -7.89
C GLU A 184 -3.92 8.74 -9.42
N ILE A 185 -4.26 7.54 -9.95
CA ILE A 185 -4.21 7.26 -11.39
C ILE A 185 -5.09 8.22 -12.22
N ASP A 186 -6.14 8.78 -11.63
CA ASP A 186 -7.02 9.76 -12.24
C ASP A 186 -6.33 11.10 -12.54
N LYS A 187 -5.22 11.41 -11.85
CA LYS A 187 -4.49 12.66 -12.02
C LYS A 187 -3.64 12.69 -13.30
N ILE A 188 -3.30 11.52 -13.83
CA ILE A 188 -2.62 11.40 -15.13
C ILE A 188 -3.59 11.25 -16.30
N ALA A 189 -4.91 11.34 -16.05
CA ALA A 189 -5.92 11.36 -17.10
C ALA A 189 -5.82 12.64 -17.93
N ARG A 190 -6.06 12.53 -19.25
CA ARG A 190 -6.10 13.68 -20.16
C ARG A 190 -7.21 14.65 -19.75
N LYS A 191 -6.88 15.92 -19.58
CA LYS A 191 -7.87 16.99 -19.46
C LYS A 191 -8.35 17.38 -20.84
N SER A 192 -9.61 17.13 -21.15
CA SER A 192 -10.22 17.25 -22.50
C SER A 192 -10.34 18.67 -23.06
N ASP A 193 -9.96 19.73 -22.34
CA ASP A 193 -10.34 21.10 -22.68
C ASP A 193 -9.20 22.02 -23.14
N ASN A 194 -7.99 21.54 -23.36
CA ASN A 194 -6.92 22.36 -23.95
C ASN A 194 -6.15 21.60 -25.03
N PRO A 195 -6.45 21.85 -26.33
CA PRO A 195 -5.59 21.41 -27.42
C PRO A 195 -4.38 22.33 -27.59
N SER A 196 -3.73 22.73 -26.48
CA SER A 196 -2.46 23.44 -26.58
C SER A 196 -1.39 22.43 -27.02
N ILE A 197 -0.74 22.76 -28.12
CA ILE A 197 0.26 22.03 -28.90
C ILE A 197 1.56 21.72 -28.09
N THR A 198 1.61 22.04 -26.82
CA THR A 198 2.67 21.61 -25.92
C THR A 198 2.40 20.15 -25.50
N ARG A 199 3.25 19.23 -25.97
CA ARG A 199 3.30 17.84 -25.52
C ARG A 199 3.19 17.80 -24.00
N ASP A 200 2.05 17.29 -23.51
CA ASP A 200 1.79 17.13 -22.10
C ASP A 200 2.60 15.92 -21.61
N GLY A 201 3.88 16.16 -21.26
CA GLY A 201 4.79 15.14 -20.78
C GLY A 201 4.37 14.53 -19.43
N SER A 202 3.29 15.03 -18.82
CA SER A 202 2.80 14.60 -17.51
C SER A 202 1.55 13.71 -17.53
N GLY A 203 0.85 13.60 -18.64
CA GLY A 203 -0.41 12.84 -18.70
C GLY A 203 -0.31 11.60 -19.57
N GLU A 204 -0.43 11.76 -20.90
CA GLU A 204 -0.47 10.64 -21.82
C GLU A 204 0.84 9.87 -21.91
N GLY A 205 2.01 10.57 -21.85
CA GLY A 205 3.30 9.92 -21.88
C GLY A 205 3.52 8.99 -20.68
N VAL A 206 3.07 9.40 -19.48
CA VAL A 206 3.09 8.55 -18.28
C VAL A 206 2.17 7.36 -18.45
N GLN A 207 0.96 7.55 -19.00
CA GLN A 207 0.05 6.44 -19.27
C GLN A 207 0.67 5.43 -20.25
N GLN A 208 1.30 5.88 -21.33
CA GLN A 208 1.98 5.02 -22.31
C GLN A 208 3.18 4.27 -21.68
N GLY A 209 3.93 4.94 -20.81
CA GLY A 209 5.04 4.30 -20.10
C GLY A 209 4.58 3.21 -19.12
N LEU A 210 3.47 3.43 -18.40
CA LEU A 210 2.89 2.44 -17.49
C LEU A 210 2.41 1.18 -18.23
N LEU A 211 2.01 1.28 -19.50
CA LEU A 211 1.57 0.11 -20.28
C LEU A 211 2.62 -1.00 -20.31
N LYS A 212 3.90 -0.68 -20.46
CA LYS A 212 4.99 -1.67 -20.47
C LYS A 212 5.00 -2.53 -19.19
N LEU A 213 4.74 -1.89 -18.03
CA LEU A 213 4.69 -2.59 -16.74
C LEU A 213 3.41 -3.42 -16.61
N LEU A 214 2.28 -2.87 -17.04
CA LEU A 214 0.97 -3.50 -16.94
C LEU A 214 0.83 -4.71 -17.87
N GLU A 215 1.44 -4.67 -19.04
CA GLU A 215 1.43 -5.76 -20.02
C GLU A 215 2.26 -6.97 -19.61
N GLY A 216 3.33 -6.74 -18.87
CA GLY A 216 4.29 -7.77 -18.50
C GLY A 216 5.48 -7.80 -19.44
N SER A 217 6.54 -7.11 -19.08
CA SER A 217 7.80 -7.04 -19.82
C SER A 217 8.99 -7.14 -18.87
N VAL A 218 10.15 -7.51 -19.44
CA VAL A 218 11.41 -7.44 -18.70
C VAL A 218 11.93 -6.02 -18.75
N VAL A 219 12.10 -5.42 -17.57
CA VAL A 219 12.55 -4.05 -17.39
C VAL A 219 13.88 -4.04 -16.66
N ASN A 220 14.85 -3.29 -17.19
CA ASN A 220 16.15 -3.12 -16.56
C ASN A 220 16.14 -1.95 -15.58
N VAL A 221 16.39 -2.24 -14.32
CA VAL A 221 16.27 -1.30 -13.20
C VAL A 221 17.65 -1.04 -12.57
N PRO A 222 17.98 0.22 -12.22
CA PRO A 222 19.22 0.52 -11.51
C PRO A 222 19.17 -0.04 -10.07
N PRO A 223 20.26 -0.64 -9.54
CA PRO A 223 20.25 -1.31 -8.24
C PRO A 223 20.06 -0.35 -7.05
N GLN A 224 20.38 0.93 -7.16
CA GLN A 224 20.35 1.87 -6.03
C GLN A 224 19.40 3.05 -6.20
N GLY A 225 18.53 3.05 -7.19
CA GLY A 225 17.68 4.21 -7.47
C GLY A 225 18.52 5.47 -7.78
N GLY A 226 18.16 6.24 -8.79
CA GLY A 226 18.88 7.43 -9.18
C GLY A 226 19.18 7.46 -10.68
N ARG A 227 20.00 8.42 -11.12
CA ARG A 227 20.35 8.56 -12.53
C ARG A 227 21.11 7.33 -13.04
N LYS A 228 20.70 6.82 -14.20
CA LYS A 228 21.36 5.71 -14.88
C LYS A 228 22.80 6.09 -15.22
N HIS A 229 23.78 5.46 -14.57
CA HIS A 229 25.18 5.57 -14.98
C HIS A 229 25.49 4.52 -16.05
N PRO A 230 26.23 4.85 -17.13
CA PRO A 230 26.49 3.93 -18.24
C PRO A 230 27.17 2.61 -17.85
N GLU A 231 27.95 2.61 -16.77
CA GLU A 231 28.73 1.44 -16.31
C GLU A 231 28.00 0.65 -15.20
N GLN A 232 26.80 1.04 -14.77
CA GLN A 232 26.10 0.39 -13.69
C GLN A 232 25.40 -0.88 -14.16
N LYS A 233 25.66 -2.02 -13.51
CA LYS A 233 24.99 -3.29 -13.81
C LYS A 233 23.51 -3.18 -13.43
N MET A 234 22.63 -3.20 -14.44
CA MET A 234 21.20 -3.16 -14.27
C MET A 234 20.65 -4.50 -13.79
N ILE A 235 19.56 -4.46 -13.02
CA ILE A 235 18.81 -5.65 -12.59
C ILE A 235 17.62 -5.82 -13.52
N ALA A 236 17.54 -6.98 -14.20
CA ALA A 236 16.37 -7.31 -15.02
C ALA A 236 15.23 -7.81 -14.12
N VAL A 237 14.05 -7.22 -14.24
CA VAL A 237 12.83 -7.58 -13.50
C VAL A 237 11.71 -7.87 -14.50
N ASP A 238 11.14 -9.06 -14.44
CA ASP A 238 9.99 -9.44 -15.24
C ASP A 238 8.69 -9.01 -14.53
N THR A 239 7.92 -8.13 -15.17
CA THR A 239 6.67 -7.61 -14.58
C THR A 239 5.45 -8.49 -14.87
N LYS A 240 5.60 -9.60 -15.61
CA LYS A 240 4.50 -10.52 -15.98
C LYS A 240 3.71 -11.01 -14.77
N ASN A 241 4.39 -11.25 -13.65
CA ASN A 241 3.81 -11.83 -12.44
C ASN A 241 3.58 -10.83 -11.30
N ILE A 242 3.94 -9.57 -11.48
CA ILE A 242 3.63 -8.49 -10.55
C ILE A 242 2.15 -8.13 -10.67
N LEU A 243 1.43 -8.06 -9.56
CA LEU A 243 0.05 -7.57 -9.55
C LEU A 243 0.05 -6.05 -9.41
N PHE A 244 -0.53 -5.36 -10.39
CA PHE A 244 -0.76 -3.93 -10.31
C PHE A 244 -2.21 -3.66 -9.89
N ILE A 245 -2.36 -2.82 -8.87
CA ILE A 245 -3.64 -2.31 -8.38
C ILE A 245 -3.59 -0.79 -8.51
N CYS A 246 -4.43 -0.20 -9.34
CA CYS A 246 -4.51 1.24 -9.52
C CYS A 246 -5.67 1.81 -8.72
N GLY A 247 -5.45 2.90 -8.00
CA GLY A 247 -6.47 3.63 -7.24
C GLY A 247 -6.63 5.07 -7.73
N GLY A 248 -7.85 5.57 -7.80
CA GLY A 248 -8.13 6.96 -8.11
C GLY A 248 -9.42 7.45 -7.50
N ALA A 249 -9.51 8.76 -7.22
CA ALA A 249 -10.73 9.39 -6.74
C ALA A 249 -11.75 9.55 -7.88
N PHE A 250 -11.28 9.92 -9.07
CA PHE A 250 -12.09 10.21 -10.26
C PHE A 250 -13.18 11.25 -9.97
N ASP A 251 -12.82 12.33 -9.29
CA ASP A 251 -13.76 13.39 -8.90
C ASP A 251 -14.54 13.92 -10.11
N GLY A 252 -15.87 13.86 -10.01
CA GLY A 252 -16.78 14.30 -11.07
C GLY A 252 -17.12 13.25 -12.13
N ILE A 253 -16.64 12.00 -12.00
CA ILE A 253 -16.98 10.90 -12.92
C ILE A 253 -18.47 10.56 -12.87
N GLU A 254 -19.15 10.86 -11.76
CA GLU A 254 -20.61 10.68 -11.60
C GLU A 254 -21.39 11.41 -12.69
N LYS A 255 -20.90 12.58 -13.13
CA LYS A 255 -21.51 13.33 -14.24
C LYS A 255 -21.41 12.56 -15.58
N LYS A 256 -20.29 11.87 -15.80
CA LYS A 256 -20.10 11.05 -17.01
C LYS A 256 -21.00 9.81 -16.96
N ILE A 257 -21.10 9.16 -15.80
CA ILE A 257 -21.99 8.02 -15.57
C ILE A 257 -23.44 8.45 -15.82
N ALA A 258 -23.88 9.57 -15.22
CA ALA A 258 -25.24 10.10 -15.41
C ALA A 258 -25.52 10.43 -16.88
N GLN A 259 -24.58 11.03 -17.57
CA GLN A 259 -24.71 11.33 -19.01
C GLN A 259 -24.89 10.06 -19.83
N ARG A 260 -24.08 9.03 -19.59
CA ARG A 260 -24.21 7.73 -20.27
C ARG A 260 -25.54 7.05 -20.00
N LEU A 261 -25.99 7.03 -18.76
CA LEU A 261 -27.27 6.42 -18.39
C LEU A 261 -28.46 7.18 -18.99
N ASN A 262 -28.41 8.51 -19.03
CA ASN A 262 -29.47 9.33 -19.62
C ASN A 262 -29.54 9.23 -21.13
N THR A 263 -28.42 9.04 -21.84
CA THR A 263 -28.40 8.88 -23.31
C THR A 263 -29.04 7.56 -23.76
N HIS A 264 -29.06 6.53 -22.92
CA HIS A 264 -29.76 5.27 -23.22
C HIS A 264 -31.29 5.35 -23.09
N VAL A 265 -31.82 6.41 -22.48
CA VAL A 265 -33.30 6.60 -22.32
C VAL A 265 -33.96 7.23 -23.58
N VAL A 266 -33.20 7.72 -24.55
CA VAL A 266 -33.69 8.42 -25.75
C VAL A 266 -33.96 7.47 -26.91
N GLY A 267 -33.92 6.16 -26.74
CA GLY A 267 -34.29 5.17 -27.79
C GLY A 267 -35.67 4.56 -27.56
N TYR A 268 -36.41 4.38 -28.64
CA TYR A 268 -37.78 3.87 -28.82
C TYR A 268 -38.16 2.63 -27.94
N SER A 269 -38.23 2.73 -26.63
CA SER A 269 -38.78 1.71 -25.73
C SER A 269 -39.00 2.25 -24.31
N SER A 270 -39.67 3.37 -24.18
CA SER A 270 -39.67 4.16 -22.92
C SER A 270 -40.80 3.88 -21.96
N VAL A 271 -41.40 2.71 -21.88
CA VAL A 271 -42.59 2.57 -21.00
C VAL A 271 -42.48 1.52 -19.90
N GLN A 272 -41.48 0.62 -19.85
CA GLN A 272 -41.54 -0.42 -18.81
C GLN A 272 -40.29 -0.72 -17.99
N ASN A 273 -39.12 -0.11 -18.21
CA ASN A 273 -37.93 -0.35 -17.35
C ASN A 273 -37.17 0.94 -17.05
N THR A 274 -37.78 1.89 -16.39
CA THR A 274 -37.04 2.86 -15.57
C THR A 274 -36.46 2.10 -14.38
N LEU A 275 -35.31 1.45 -14.57
CA LEU A 275 -34.44 1.08 -13.45
C LEU A 275 -34.31 2.35 -12.60
N ARG A 276 -34.80 2.29 -11.37
CA ARG A 276 -34.64 3.41 -10.43
C ARG A 276 -33.15 3.59 -10.22
N ILE A 277 -32.53 4.50 -10.99
CA ILE A 277 -31.12 4.83 -10.85
C ILE A 277 -30.96 5.44 -9.46
N ASP A 278 -30.17 4.80 -8.63
CA ASP A 278 -29.77 5.34 -7.34
C ASP A 278 -28.82 6.51 -7.58
N LYS A 279 -29.34 7.73 -7.34
CA LYS A 279 -28.59 8.97 -7.52
C LYS A 279 -27.60 9.25 -6.40
N GLU A 280 -27.78 8.61 -5.25
CA GLU A 280 -26.91 8.79 -4.09
C GLU A 280 -25.62 7.98 -4.22
N ASN A 281 -25.67 6.86 -4.94
CA ASN A 281 -24.49 6.03 -5.20
C ASN A 281 -24.32 5.76 -6.71
N MET A 282 -23.97 6.79 -7.46
CA MET A 282 -23.73 6.68 -8.89
C MET A 282 -22.52 5.79 -9.26
N MET A 283 -21.57 5.64 -8.32
CA MET A 283 -20.35 4.84 -8.55
C MET A 283 -20.63 3.35 -8.82
N GLN A 284 -21.74 2.80 -8.32
CA GLN A 284 -22.13 1.40 -8.58
C GLN A 284 -22.36 1.10 -10.07
N TYR A 285 -22.63 2.13 -10.88
CA TYR A 285 -22.86 2.00 -12.33
C TYR A 285 -21.61 2.25 -13.16
N ILE A 286 -20.43 2.39 -12.53
CA ILE A 286 -19.18 2.68 -13.22
C ILE A 286 -18.83 1.61 -14.26
N SER A 287 -18.35 2.04 -15.40
CA SER A 287 -17.96 1.18 -16.51
C SER A 287 -16.62 1.62 -17.13
N PRO A 288 -15.94 0.75 -17.88
CA PRO A 288 -14.73 1.13 -18.62
C PRO A 288 -14.91 2.34 -19.53
N GLN A 289 -16.12 2.52 -20.07
CA GLN A 289 -16.45 3.65 -20.95
C GLN A 289 -16.40 4.99 -20.18
N ASP A 290 -16.78 4.99 -18.90
CA ASP A 290 -16.73 6.21 -18.07
C ASP A 290 -15.29 6.60 -17.79
N LEU A 291 -14.40 5.63 -17.53
CA LEU A 291 -12.97 5.86 -17.37
C LEU A 291 -12.32 6.43 -18.62
N LYS A 292 -12.71 5.92 -19.80
CA LYS A 292 -12.29 6.46 -21.10
C LYS A 292 -12.77 7.90 -21.28
N SER A 293 -14.04 8.18 -20.96
CA SER A 293 -14.62 9.52 -21.04
C SER A 293 -14.01 10.49 -20.03
N PHE A 294 -13.44 9.97 -18.93
CA PHE A 294 -12.72 10.75 -17.94
C PHE A 294 -11.31 11.16 -18.40
N GLY A 295 -10.68 10.35 -19.28
CA GLY A 295 -9.39 10.67 -19.89
C GLY A 295 -8.30 9.59 -19.76
N LEU A 296 -8.63 8.39 -19.28
CA LEU A 296 -7.71 7.26 -19.36
C LEU A 296 -7.69 6.72 -20.80
N ILE A 297 -6.50 6.35 -21.27
CA ILE A 297 -6.35 5.76 -22.60
C ILE A 297 -6.95 4.34 -22.65
N PRO A 298 -7.57 3.94 -23.77
CA PRO A 298 -8.20 2.63 -23.93
C PRO A 298 -7.27 1.46 -23.62
N GLU A 299 -5.99 1.61 -23.96
CA GLU A 299 -4.95 0.60 -23.79
C GLU A 299 -4.74 0.28 -22.28
N ILE A 300 -4.64 1.31 -21.43
CA ILE A 300 -4.54 1.12 -19.98
C ILE A 300 -5.79 0.44 -19.43
N ILE A 301 -6.98 0.90 -19.85
CA ILE A 301 -8.24 0.32 -19.41
C ILE A 301 -8.32 -1.16 -19.81
N GLY A 302 -7.86 -1.52 -21.02
CA GLY A 302 -7.79 -2.90 -21.47
C GLY A 302 -6.84 -3.78 -20.67
N ARG A 303 -5.80 -3.20 -20.03
CA ARG A 303 -4.86 -3.93 -19.15
C ARG A 303 -5.29 -3.98 -17.69
N MET A 304 -6.43 -3.37 -17.36
CA MET A 304 -7.06 -3.40 -16.04
C MET A 304 -8.49 -3.94 -16.12
N PRO A 305 -8.67 -5.23 -16.47
CA PRO A 305 -10.00 -5.80 -16.72
C PRO A 305 -10.88 -5.87 -15.46
N VAL A 306 -10.28 -5.80 -14.29
CA VAL A 306 -11.00 -5.81 -13.03
C VAL A 306 -11.24 -4.38 -12.56
N LEU A 307 -12.48 -3.92 -12.73
CA LEU A 307 -12.95 -2.61 -12.27
C LEU A 307 -13.85 -2.81 -11.05
N THR A 308 -13.53 -2.12 -9.97
CA THR A 308 -14.36 -2.06 -8.77
C THR A 308 -14.43 -0.64 -8.22
N TYR A 309 -15.41 -0.39 -7.37
CA TYR A 309 -15.64 0.92 -6.77
C TYR A 309 -15.79 0.81 -5.25
N LEU A 310 -15.57 1.93 -4.56
CA LEU A 310 -15.81 2.06 -3.13
C LEU A 310 -16.96 3.02 -2.89
N ASN A 311 -17.87 2.61 -2.02
CA ASN A 311 -19.00 3.43 -1.62
C ASN A 311 -18.52 4.64 -0.78
N PRO A 312 -19.20 5.79 -0.87
CA PRO A 312 -19.03 6.86 0.09
C PRO A 312 -19.23 6.35 1.53
N LEU A 313 -18.51 6.91 2.48
CA LEU A 313 -18.63 6.51 3.88
C LEU A 313 -19.84 7.23 4.53
N SER A 314 -20.79 6.45 5.03
CA SER A 314 -21.87 6.97 5.85
C SER A 314 -21.38 7.36 7.24
N ARG A 315 -22.23 8.08 8.00
CA ARG A 315 -21.95 8.43 9.40
C ARG A 315 -21.72 7.19 10.26
N GLU A 316 -22.54 6.16 10.08
CA GLU A 316 -22.45 4.87 10.78
C GLU A 316 -21.14 4.16 10.41
N ALA A 317 -20.73 4.21 9.14
CA ALA A 317 -19.46 3.65 8.70
C ALA A 317 -18.27 4.37 9.35
N LEU A 318 -18.30 5.70 9.47
CA LEU A 318 -17.25 6.47 10.15
C LEU A 318 -17.16 6.12 11.64
N LEU A 319 -18.31 5.94 12.31
CA LEU A 319 -18.35 5.51 13.71
C LEU A 319 -17.76 4.10 13.89
N ALA A 320 -18.14 3.18 13.01
CA ALA A 320 -17.58 1.82 13.01
C ALA A 320 -16.06 1.83 12.73
N ILE A 321 -15.57 2.65 11.78
CA ILE A 321 -14.14 2.80 11.47
C ILE A 321 -13.34 3.26 12.69
N LEU A 322 -13.93 4.10 13.53
CA LEU A 322 -13.27 4.63 14.73
C LEU A 322 -13.01 3.56 15.79
N THR A 323 -13.90 2.55 15.89
CA THR A 323 -13.95 1.61 17.03
C THR A 323 -13.80 0.13 16.68
N GLU A 324 -14.32 -0.35 15.54
CA GLU A 324 -14.45 -1.79 15.26
C GLU A 324 -13.19 -2.45 14.69
N PRO A 325 -12.49 -1.89 13.69
CA PRO A 325 -11.37 -2.56 13.05
C PRO A 325 -10.32 -3.06 14.06
N LYS A 326 -9.59 -4.10 13.67
CA LYS A 326 -8.50 -4.63 14.51
C LYS A 326 -7.48 -3.55 14.87
N ASN A 327 -7.21 -2.62 13.95
CA ASN A 327 -6.33 -1.47 14.15
C ASN A 327 -7.14 -0.15 14.23
N ALA A 328 -8.33 -0.17 14.84
CA ALA A 328 -9.15 1.03 15.02
C ALA A 328 -8.35 2.13 15.74
N ILE A 329 -8.63 3.38 15.38
CA ILE A 329 -7.89 4.54 15.91
C ILE A 329 -7.94 4.54 17.44
N VAL A 330 -9.11 4.39 18.02
CA VAL A 330 -9.29 4.35 19.48
C VAL A 330 -8.48 3.22 20.11
N LYS A 331 -8.49 2.02 19.54
CA LYS A 331 -7.71 0.88 20.05
C LYS A 331 -6.21 1.14 20.06
N GLN A 332 -5.70 1.93 19.10
CA GLN A 332 -4.29 2.31 19.08
C GLN A 332 -3.95 3.21 20.25
N TYR A 333 -4.78 4.22 20.58
CA TYR A 333 -4.56 5.09 21.74
C TYR A 333 -4.71 4.34 23.06
N VAL A 334 -5.73 3.49 23.21
CA VAL A 334 -5.88 2.62 24.38
C VAL A 334 -4.61 1.79 24.59
N LYS A 335 -4.05 1.22 23.50
CA LYS A 335 -2.81 0.43 23.61
C LYS A 335 -1.59 1.26 23.99
N LEU A 336 -1.48 2.50 23.49
CA LEU A 336 -0.40 3.41 23.88
C LEU A 336 -0.43 3.73 25.39
N PHE A 337 -1.60 4.08 25.91
CA PHE A 337 -1.77 4.37 27.34
C PHE A 337 -1.58 3.11 28.22
N GLU A 338 -2.02 1.94 27.76
CA GLU A 338 -1.76 0.66 28.44
C GLU A 338 -0.25 0.39 28.60
N MET A 339 0.57 0.76 27.60
CA MET A 339 2.02 0.62 27.67
C MET A 339 2.66 1.51 28.77
N ASP A 340 2.01 2.63 29.10
CA ASP A 340 2.40 3.53 30.19
C ASP A 340 1.73 3.16 31.53
N GLY A 341 0.97 2.05 31.56
CA GLY A 341 0.27 1.56 32.76
C GLY A 341 -1.00 2.33 33.08
N VAL A 342 -1.57 3.06 32.13
CA VAL A 342 -2.79 3.87 32.25
C VAL A 342 -3.94 3.21 31.54
N GLU A 343 -5.08 3.09 32.20
CA GLU A 343 -6.35 2.67 31.60
C GLU A 343 -7.04 3.85 30.93
N LEU A 344 -7.09 3.85 29.60
CA LEU A 344 -7.75 4.89 28.81
C LEU A 344 -9.16 4.44 28.42
N THR A 345 -10.16 5.27 28.73
CA THR A 345 -11.56 5.08 28.30
C THR A 345 -12.08 6.33 27.59
N PHE A 346 -13.08 6.14 26.73
CA PHE A 346 -13.77 7.22 26.03
C PHE A 346 -15.26 7.15 26.37
N ALA A 347 -15.85 8.27 26.76
CA ALA A 347 -17.29 8.36 26.91
C ALA A 347 -17.97 8.17 25.54
N PRO A 348 -19.12 7.46 25.45
CA PRO A 348 -19.79 7.16 24.18
C PRO A 348 -20.07 8.40 23.31
N GLU A 349 -20.40 9.52 23.92
CA GLU A 349 -20.70 10.78 23.25
C GLU A 349 -19.48 11.38 22.52
N VAL A 350 -18.26 11.01 22.93
CA VAL A 350 -17.02 11.47 22.29
C VAL A 350 -16.88 10.88 20.90
N TYR A 351 -17.28 9.63 20.69
CA TYR A 351 -17.25 9.00 19.37
C TYR A 351 -18.14 9.71 18.38
N GLU A 352 -19.37 10.03 18.80
CA GLU A 352 -20.33 10.79 18.00
C GLU A 352 -19.79 12.18 17.65
N TYR A 353 -19.22 12.87 18.63
CA TYR A 353 -18.62 14.19 18.46
C TYR A 353 -17.47 14.17 17.45
N ILE A 354 -16.57 13.16 17.51
CA ILE A 354 -15.45 13.00 16.57
C ILE A 354 -15.97 12.82 15.15
N VAL A 355 -16.99 11.97 14.96
CA VAL A 355 -17.58 11.70 13.65
C VAL A 355 -18.29 12.94 13.10
N ASP A 356 -19.06 13.65 13.93
CA ASP A 356 -19.74 14.86 13.52
C ASP A 356 -18.75 15.95 13.08
N LYS A 357 -17.63 16.11 13.78
CA LYS A 357 -16.55 17.00 13.38
C LYS A 357 -15.85 16.56 12.09
N ALA A 358 -15.66 15.26 11.86
CA ALA A 358 -15.08 14.75 10.62
C ALA A 358 -15.97 15.02 9.40
N ILE A 359 -17.29 14.95 9.59
CA ILE A 359 -18.28 15.28 8.55
C ILE A 359 -18.33 16.80 8.31
N GLU A 360 -18.39 17.59 9.38
CA GLU A 360 -18.40 19.06 9.32
C GLU A 360 -17.20 19.60 8.54
N PHE A 361 -16.00 19.08 8.81
CA PHE A 361 -14.77 19.46 8.12
C PHE A 361 -14.58 18.80 6.76
N LYS A 362 -15.51 17.94 6.31
CA LYS A 362 -15.42 17.18 5.05
C LYS A 362 -14.12 16.38 4.89
N LEU A 363 -13.57 15.89 5.98
CA LEU A 363 -12.27 15.21 6.02
C LEU A 363 -12.37 13.68 5.77
N GLY A 364 -13.57 13.11 5.82
CA GLY A 364 -13.79 11.68 5.71
C GLY A 364 -13.04 10.87 6.79
N ALA A 365 -12.74 9.62 6.51
CA ALA A 365 -12.06 8.75 7.49
C ALA A 365 -10.62 9.21 7.85
N ARG A 366 -9.92 9.93 6.97
CA ARG A 366 -8.60 10.49 7.30
C ARG A 366 -8.69 11.53 8.41
N GLY A 367 -9.77 12.33 8.43
CA GLY A 367 -9.99 13.33 9.46
C GLY A 367 -10.22 12.77 10.85
N LEU A 368 -10.78 11.55 10.96
CA LEU A 368 -10.98 10.91 12.26
C LEU A 368 -9.67 10.84 13.06
N ARG A 369 -8.55 10.46 12.39
CA ARG A 369 -7.24 10.39 13.05
C ARG A 369 -6.77 11.75 13.54
N SER A 370 -6.85 12.79 12.69
CA SER A 370 -6.39 14.14 13.04
C SER A 370 -7.20 14.74 14.18
N ILE A 371 -8.52 14.47 14.21
CA ILE A 371 -9.39 14.92 15.29
C ILE A 371 -9.04 14.22 16.61
N VAL A 372 -8.91 12.88 16.59
CA VAL A 372 -8.51 12.13 17.79
C VAL A 372 -7.14 12.57 18.28
N GLU A 373 -6.18 12.79 17.39
CA GLU A 373 -4.84 13.28 17.73
C GLU A 373 -4.90 14.66 18.41
N SER A 374 -5.72 15.58 17.87
CA SER A 374 -5.92 16.90 18.48
C SER A 374 -6.53 16.81 19.88
N ILE A 375 -7.47 15.89 20.10
CA ILE A 375 -8.09 15.67 21.40
C ILE A 375 -7.09 15.07 22.40
N MET A 376 -6.25 14.15 21.96
CA MET A 376 -5.38 13.34 22.83
C MET A 376 -4.01 13.99 23.10
N MET A 377 -3.63 15.03 22.38
CA MET A 377 -2.28 15.61 22.41
C MET A 377 -1.84 15.98 23.85
N ASP A 378 -2.66 16.79 24.55
CA ASP A 378 -2.33 17.22 25.92
C ASP A 378 -2.30 16.02 26.89
N ALA A 379 -3.24 15.07 26.74
CA ALA A 379 -3.28 13.88 27.57
C ALA A 379 -2.03 13.00 27.36
N MET A 380 -1.58 12.81 26.12
CA MET A 380 -0.35 12.04 25.82
C MET A 380 0.90 12.73 26.36
N PHE A 381 0.92 14.06 26.45
CA PHE A 381 2.05 14.81 26.98
C PHE A 381 2.11 14.76 28.52
N ASP A 382 0.96 14.92 29.18
CA ASP A 382 0.92 15.12 30.63
C ASP A 382 0.82 13.82 31.43
N ILE A 383 -0.03 12.87 31.00
CA ILE A 383 -0.43 11.72 31.82
C ILE A 383 0.75 10.77 32.12
N PRO A 384 1.65 10.45 31.19
CA PRO A 384 2.79 9.58 31.50
C PRO A 384 3.68 10.12 32.62
N THR A 385 3.73 11.46 32.78
CA THR A 385 4.54 12.12 33.82
C THR A 385 3.78 12.21 35.17
N ARG A 386 2.43 12.30 35.14
CA ARG A 386 1.62 12.42 36.36
C ARG A 386 1.47 11.11 37.12
N GLY A 387 1.60 9.96 36.43
CA GLY A 387 1.45 8.64 37.05
C GLY A 387 0.00 8.27 37.34
N ASP A 388 -0.94 8.87 36.63
CA ASP A 388 -2.36 8.54 36.70
C ASP A 388 -2.59 7.09 36.25
N LYS A 389 -3.46 6.35 36.93
CA LYS A 389 -3.77 4.96 36.56
C LYS A 389 -4.96 4.82 35.63
N HIS A 390 -5.80 5.85 35.59
CA HIS A 390 -7.01 5.85 34.76
C HIS A 390 -7.23 7.25 34.22
N PHE A 391 -7.63 7.32 32.94
CA PHE A 391 -8.00 8.55 32.26
C PHE A 391 -9.24 8.32 31.39
N GLU A 392 -10.28 9.11 31.62
CA GLU A 392 -11.49 9.09 30.81
C GLU A 392 -11.56 10.35 29.95
N VAL A 393 -11.70 10.16 28.64
CA VAL A 393 -11.94 11.24 27.68
C VAL A 393 -13.44 11.55 27.71
N THR A 394 -13.80 12.64 28.37
CA THR A 394 -15.20 13.14 28.42
C THR A 394 -15.48 14.07 27.25
N LEU A 395 -16.77 14.32 26.96
CA LEU A 395 -17.19 15.23 25.90
C LEU A 395 -16.68 16.67 26.13
N ASP A 396 -16.70 17.14 27.38
CA ASP A 396 -16.21 18.50 27.71
C ASP A 396 -14.71 18.62 27.50
N TYR A 397 -13.96 17.58 27.87
CA TYR A 397 -12.54 17.52 27.58
C TYR A 397 -12.28 17.57 26.07
N ALA A 398 -12.99 16.74 25.29
CA ALA A 398 -12.81 16.68 23.84
C ALA A 398 -13.12 18.03 23.17
N ARG A 399 -14.20 18.72 23.59
CA ARG A 399 -14.56 20.06 23.11
C ARG A 399 -13.47 21.09 23.42
N SER A 400 -13.03 21.12 24.67
CA SER A 400 -11.97 22.05 25.11
C SER A 400 -10.66 21.86 24.31
N GLN A 401 -10.27 20.62 24.03
CA GLN A 401 -9.07 20.35 23.25
C GLN A 401 -9.24 20.76 21.77
N MET A 402 -10.41 20.49 21.20
CA MET A 402 -10.69 20.91 19.81
C MET A 402 -10.69 22.44 19.64
N GLU A 403 -11.22 23.20 20.60
CA GLU A 403 -11.19 24.68 20.58
C GLU A 403 -9.74 25.22 20.65
N LYS A 404 -8.86 24.59 21.40
CA LYS A 404 -7.44 24.95 21.48
C LYS A 404 -6.66 24.59 20.22
N SER A 405 -7.13 23.59 19.47
CA SER A 405 -6.42 23.05 18.33
C SER A 405 -6.43 24.02 17.13
N ASN A 406 -5.46 23.88 16.23
CA ASN A 406 -5.41 24.64 14.98
C ASN A 406 -6.61 24.34 14.06
N LEU A 407 -7.21 23.14 14.15
CA LEU A 407 -8.43 22.77 13.43
C LEU A 407 -9.63 23.59 13.91
N GLY A 408 -9.75 23.85 15.22
CA GLY A 408 -10.79 24.72 15.77
C GLY A 408 -10.60 26.19 15.44
N ARG A 409 -9.35 26.66 15.35
CA ARG A 409 -9.03 28.06 15.02
C ARG A 409 -9.29 28.45 13.57
N LEU A 410 -9.22 27.49 12.64
CA LEU A 410 -9.54 27.74 11.24
C LEU A 410 -11.03 28.05 11.00
N GLN A 411 -11.92 27.62 11.90
CA GLN A 411 -13.34 27.99 11.85
C GLN A 411 -13.65 29.36 12.46
N ALA A 412 -12.84 29.81 13.42
CA ALA A 412 -13.06 31.11 14.09
C ALA A 412 -12.57 32.31 13.26
N GLY A 413 -12.01 32.07 12.08
CA GLY A 413 -11.43 33.06 11.18
C GLY A 413 -12.22 33.31 9.88
N GLU A 414 -13.47 32.81 9.76
CA GLU A 414 -14.42 33.16 8.69
C GLU A 414 -15.37 34.29 9.14
#